data_b57d1050807019c8d4e987133fc2bd4c
#
_entry.id   b57d1050807019c8d4e987133fc2bd4c
#
_cell.length_a   1.000
_cell.length_b   1.000
_cell.length_c   1.000
_cell.angle_alpha   90.00
_cell.angle_beta   90.00
_cell.angle_gamma   90.00
#
_symmetry.space_group_name_H-M   'P 1'
#
loop_
_entity.id
_entity.type
_entity.pdbx_description
1 polymer ?
#
loop_
_entity_poly.entity_id
_entity_poly.type
_entity_poly.pdbx_seq_one_letter_code
_entity_poly.pdbx_strand_id
1 'polypeptide(L)'
;MGLRLCSRCVTPETHETIFFDQEGVCNVCRQQEYKQEKIDWAAREKELHTLLDSYRGQGDYDCIVPFSGGKDSTYTLYALVREYGMKPLVVSFDHGFYRPTVQEGKLRTYRRLGVDVLQFTPSWHVVKQLMLESLKRKGDFCWHC
;
A
#
# COMPACT_ATOMS: atom_id res chain seq x y z
N MET A 1 15.96 -32.73 6.25
CA MET A 1 16.08 -31.54 7.12
C MET A 1 14.69 -30.96 7.31
N GLY A 2 14.27 -30.72 8.56
CA GLY A 2 12.97 -30.10 8.83
C GLY A 2 13.02 -28.61 8.51
N LEU A 3 11.90 -28.05 8.01
CA LEU A 3 11.72 -26.64 7.75
C LEU A 3 11.79 -25.85 9.09
N ARG A 4 12.65 -24.85 9.15
CA ARG A 4 12.73 -23.97 10.32
C ARG A 4 11.60 -22.94 10.29
N LEU A 5 10.88 -22.81 11.40
CA LEU A 5 9.76 -21.89 11.56
C LEU A 5 10.05 -20.88 12.68
N CYS A 6 9.49 -19.69 12.56
CA CYS A 6 9.56 -18.69 13.63
C CYS A 6 8.82 -19.21 14.88
N SER A 7 9.46 -19.09 16.04
CA SER A 7 8.89 -19.52 17.33
C SER A 7 7.63 -18.73 17.75
N ARG A 8 7.35 -17.56 17.15
CA ARG A 8 6.19 -16.71 17.46
C ARG A 8 5.09 -16.72 16.41
N CYS A 9 5.43 -16.53 15.13
CA CYS A 9 4.43 -16.36 14.07
C CYS A 9 4.40 -17.49 13.06
N VAL A 10 5.17 -18.55 13.28
CA VAL A 10 5.31 -19.75 12.42
C VAL A 10 5.72 -19.46 10.96
N THR A 11 6.19 -18.26 10.65
CA THR A 11 6.72 -17.94 9.32
C THR A 11 7.93 -18.82 9.01
N PRO A 12 7.96 -19.47 7.84
CA PRO A 12 9.07 -20.36 7.46
C PRO A 12 10.30 -19.60 6.95
N GLU A 13 11.46 -20.24 7.00
CA GLU A 13 12.74 -19.73 6.44
C GLU A 13 12.81 -19.70 4.91
N THR A 14 11.76 -20.13 4.23
CA THR A 14 11.74 -20.25 2.76
C THR A 14 11.70 -18.92 2.02
N HIS A 15 11.40 -17.82 2.71
CA HIS A 15 11.39 -16.49 2.11
C HIS A 15 12.77 -15.83 2.27
N GLU A 16 13.36 -15.35 1.18
CA GLU A 16 14.71 -14.80 1.11
C GLU A 16 14.99 -13.62 2.07
N THR A 17 13.95 -12.91 2.52
CA THR A 17 14.06 -11.78 3.45
C THR A 17 13.80 -12.16 4.90
N ILE A 18 13.50 -13.43 5.20
CA ILE A 18 13.23 -13.90 6.56
C ILE A 18 14.53 -14.45 7.16
N PHE A 19 14.92 -13.92 8.29
CA PHE A 19 16.01 -14.42 9.12
C PHE A 19 15.58 -14.49 10.59
N PHE A 20 16.18 -15.40 11.32
CA PHE A 20 15.86 -15.67 12.71
C PHE A 20 17.02 -15.27 13.61
N ASP A 21 16.70 -14.73 14.77
CA ASP A 21 17.68 -14.48 15.81
C ASP A 21 18.04 -15.76 16.61
N GLN A 22 18.83 -15.58 17.69
CA GLN A 22 19.28 -16.68 18.54
C GLN A 22 18.12 -17.36 19.28
N GLU A 23 16.99 -16.67 19.48
CA GLU A 23 15.79 -17.19 20.12
C GLU A 23 14.82 -17.86 19.13
N GLY A 24 15.20 -17.92 17.85
CA GLY A 24 14.34 -18.46 16.79
C GLY A 24 13.19 -17.55 16.37
N VAL A 25 13.22 -16.27 16.75
CA VAL A 25 12.21 -15.26 16.40
C VAL A 25 12.62 -14.58 15.10
N CYS A 26 11.66 -14.43 14.16
CA CYS A 26 11.95 -13.82 12.87
C CYS A 26 12.06 -12.28 12.99
N ASN A 27 12.79 -11.69 12.05
CA ASN A 27 12.97 -10.25 11.92
C ASN A 27 11.64 -9.47 11.81
N VAL A 28 10.58 -10.07 11.23
CA VAL A 28 9.25 -9.42 11.15
C VAL A 28 8.62 -9.30 12.54
N CYS A 29 8.71 -10.33 13.38
CA CYS A 29 8.24 -10.27 14.78
C CYS A 29 9.03 -9.22 15.58
N ARG A 30 10.36 -9.16 15.41
CA ARG A 30 11.18 -8.14 16.09
C ARG A 30 10.85 -6.72 15.63
N GLN A 31 10.59 -6.55 14.34
CA GLN A 31 10.14 -5.26 13.83
C GLN A 31 8.78 -4.86 14.40
N GLN A 32 7.87 -5.81 14.59
CA GLN A 32 6.56 -5.55 15.21
C GLN A 32 6.71 -5.16 16.69
N GLU A 33 7.57 -5.84 17.44
CA GLU A 33 7.91 -5.45 18.82
C GLU A 33 8.45 -4.01 18.88
N TYR A 34 9.42 -3.71 18.03
CA TYR A 34 9.98 -2.36 17.95
C TYR A 34 8.90 -1.30 17.67
N LYS A 35 7.96 -1.59 16.76
CA LYS A 35 6.85 -0.68 16.45
C LYS A 35 5.91 -0.47 17.63
N GLN A 36 5.69 -1.49 18.45
CA GLN A 36 4.79 -1.42 19.61
C GLN A 36 5.45 -0.74 20.82
N GLU A 37 6.73 -0.98 21.04
CA GLU A 37 7.41 -0.58 22.27
C GLU A 37 8.23 0.71 22.15
N LYS A 38 8.77 0.99 20.95
CA LYS A 38 9.77 2.07 20.75
C LYS A 38 9.24 3.26 19.96
N ILE A 39 8.14 3.09 19.22
CA ILE A 39 7.57 4.19 18.44
C ILE A 39 6.53 4.93 19.29
N ASP A 40 6.78 6.22 19.52
CA ASP A 40 5.77 7.13 20.06
C ASP A 40 4.77 7.50 18.96
N TRP A 41 3.68 6.77 18.90
CA TRP A 41 2.63 6.97 17.90
C TRP A 41 1.92 8.31 18.05
N ALA A 42 1.79 8.84 19.26
CA ALA A 42 1.19 10.16 19.48
C ALA A 42 2.07 11.28 18.93
N ALA A 43 3.38 11.18 19.09
CA ALA A 43 4.33 12.10 18.46
C ALA A 43 4.27 12.01 16.95
N ARG A 44 4.20 10.78 16.38
CA ARG A 44 4.09 10.56 14.92
C ARG A 44 2.79 11.11 14.34
N GLU A 45 1.68 10.97 15.05
CA GLU A 45 0.40 11.55 14.65
C GLU A 45 0.46 13.08 14.63
N LYS A 46 1.07 13.70 15.64
CA LYS A 46 1.30 15.15 15.67
C LYS A 46 2.17 15.64 14.51
N GLU A 47 3.24 14.91 14.19
CA GLU A 47 4.07 15.20 13.02
C GLU A 47 3.24 15.11 11.72
N LEU A 48 2.40 14.09 11.58
CA LEU A 48 1.51 13.94 10.42
C LEU A 48 0.54 15.12 10.31
N HIS A 49 -0.12 15.52 11.38
CA HIS A 49 -1.00 16.69 11.41
C HIS A 49 -0.26 17.95 10.95
N THR A 50 0.92 18.20 11.51
CA THR A 50 1.74 19.36 11.12
C THR A 50 2.09 19.34 9.63
N LEU A 51 2.45 18.16 9.10
CA LEU A 51 2.75 17.99 7.68
C LEU A 51 1.52 18.26 6.81
N LEU A 52 0.37 17.66 7.13
CA LEU A 52 -0.86 17.82 6.35
C LEU A 52 -1.33 19.29 6.36
N ASP A 53 -1.28 19.95 7.50
CA ASP A 53 -1.67 21.34 7.63
C ASP A 53 -0.75 22.27 6.82
N SER A 54 0.52 21.92 6.65
CA SER A 54 1.45 22.70 5.81
C SER A 54 1.12 22.68 4.32
N TYR A 55 0.33 21.71 3.85
CA TYR A 55 -0.10 21.60 2.45
C TYR A 55 -1.56 21.97 2.21
N ARG A 56 -2.34 22.10 3.27
CA ARG A 56 -3.77 22.38 3.20
C ARG A 56 -4.05 23.73 2.52
N GLY A 57 -4.87 23.70 1.45
CA GLY A 57 -5.33 24.91 0.77
C GLY A 57 -4.28 25.67 -0.03
N GLN A 58 -3.11 25.05 -0.29
CA GLN A 58 -2.06 25.69 -1.10
C GLN A 58 -2.28 25.56 -2.62
N GLY A 59 -3.23 24.76 -3.05
CA GLY A 59 -3.57 24.53 -4.45
C GLY A 59 -4.95 23.96 -4.63
N ASP A 60 -5.25 23.50 -5.85
CA ASP A 60 -6.54 22.86 -6.16
C ASP A 60 -6.71 21.55 -5.39
N TYR A 61 -5.61 20.87 -5.09
CA TYR A 61 -5.53 19.67 -4.29
C TYR A 61 -4.42 19.77 -3.25
N ASP A 62 -4.67 19.25 -2.04
CA ASP A 62 -3.70 19.26 -0.94
C ASP A 62 -2.64 18.16 -1.07
N CYS A 63 -3.00 17.04 -1.70
CA CYS A 63 -2.12 15.89 -1.88
C CYS A 63 -2.58 14.98 -3.02
N ILE A 64 -1.69 14.06 -3.42
CA ILE A 64 -2.01 12.97 -4.36
C ILE A 64 -2.12 11.67 -3.58
N VAL A 65 -3.18 10.89 -3.84
CA VAL A 65 -3.39 9.58 -3.23
C VAL A 65 -3.39 8.50 -4.31
N PRO A 66 -2.35 7.64 -4.35
CA PRO A 66 -2.38 6.46 -5.21
C PRO A 66 -3.45 5.48 -4.71
N PHE A 67 -4.31 5.01 -5.62
CA PHE A 67 -5.47 4.20 -5.24
C PHE A 67 -5.59 2.94 -6.08
N SER A 68 -5.41 1.78 -5.44
CA SER A 68 -5.58 0.47 -6.05
C SER A 68 -6.99 -0.12 -5.90
N GLY A 69 -7.80 0.39 -4.97
CA GLY A 69 -9.10 -0.19 -4.60
C GLY A 69 -9.00 -1.33 -3.58
N GLY A 70 -7.80 -1.62 -3.08
CA GLY A 70 -7.59 -2.54 -1.96
C GLY A 70 -7.94 -1.89 -0.61
N LYS A 71 -8.00 -2.70 0.45
CA LYS A 71 -8.40 -2.25 1.80
C LYS A 71 -7.53 -1.09 2.33
N ASP A 72 -6.22 -1.18 2.14
CA ASP A 72 -5.27 -0.20 2.70
C ASP A 72 -5.38 1.15 1.98
N SER A 73 -5.39 1.17 0.63
CA SER A 73 -5.57 2.40 -0.14
C SER A 73 -6.95 3.04 0.09
N THR A 74 -7.99 2.22 0.31
CA THR A 74 -9.34 2.70 0.63
C THR A 74 -9.37 3.35 2.01
N TYR A 75 -8.73 2.74 3.01
CA TYR A 75 -8.64 3.33 4.34
C TYR A 75 -7.80 4.63 4.34
N THR A 76 -6.65 4.63 3.66
CA THR A 76 -5.82 5.83 3.52
C THR A 76 -6.60 7.00 2.91
N LEU A 77 -7.33 6.74 1.81
CA LEU A 77 -8.16 7.77 1.19
C LEU A 77 -9.29 8.25 2.11
N TYR A 78 -9.96 7.32 2.80
CA TYR A 78 -11.01 7.63 3.78
C TYR A 78 -10.46 8.52 4.90
N ALA A 79 -9.35 8.13 5.52
CA ALA A 79 -8.75 8.87 6.61
C ALA A 79 -8.36 10.30 6.17
N LEU A 80 -7.67 10.44 5.03
CA LEU A 80 -7.28 11.75 4.53
C LEU A 80 -8.47 12.67 4.29
N VAL A 81 -9.58 12.15 3.74
CA VAL A 81 -10.77 12.96 3.43
C VAL A 81 -11.64 13.21 4.68
N ARG A 82 -11.90 12.16 5.48
CA ARG A 82 -12.88 12.22 6.57
C ARG A 82 -12.30 12.56 7.93
N GLU A 83 -11.12 12.08 8.24
CA GLU A 83 -10.47 12.29 9.55
C GLU A 83 -9.58 13.54 9.50
N TYR A 84 -8.81 13.69 8.41
CA TYR A 84 -7.90 14.83 8.27
C TYR A 84 -8.45 15.99 7.44
N GLY A 85 -9.61 15.85 6.78
CA GLY A 85 -10.25 16.92 6.01
C GLY A 85 -9.45 17.44 4.82
N MET A 86 -8.60 16.58 4.23
CA MET A 86 -7.79 16.91 3.06
C MET A 86 -8.61 16.82 1.77
N LYS A 87 -8.20 17.57 0.76
CA LYS A 87 -8.73 17.53 -0.61
C LYS A 87 -7.74 16.82 -1.55
N PRO A 88 -7.75 15.49 -1.64
CA PRO A 88 -6.79 14.77 -2.46
C PRO A 88 -7.21 14.71 -3.94
N LEU A 89 -6.20 14.68 -4.84
CA LEU A 89 -6.36 14.12 -6.18
C LEU A 89 -6.06 12.62 -6.10
N VAL A 90 -7.04 11.79 -6.44
CA VAL A 90 -6.85 10.35 -6.49
C VAL A 90 -6.22 9.95 -7.82
N VAL A 91 -5.12 9.21 -7.77
CA VAL A 91 -4.47 8.66 -8.97
C VAL A 91 -4.60 7.14 -8.95
N SER A 92 -5.26 6.58 -9.97
CA SER A 92 -5.49 5.15 -10.09
C SER A 92 -4.83 4.59 -11.33
N PHE A 93 -3.99 3.57 -11.15
CA PHE A 93 -3.39 2.83 -12.24
C PHE A 93 -4.28 1.64 -12.61
N ASP A 94 -4.65 1.53 -13.88
CA ASP A 94 -5.43 0.40 -14.39
C ASP A 94 -4.51 -0.57 -15.16
N HIS A 95 -4.16 -1.66 -14.51
CA HIS A 95 -3.34 -2.73 -15.09
C HIS A 95 -4.15 -3.70 -16.00
N GLY A 96 -5.47 -3.50 -16.18
CA GLY A 96 -6.31 -4.33 -17.03
C GLY A 96 -6.81 -5.64 -16.40
N PHE A 97 -6.49 -5.94 -15.12
CA PHE A 97 -6.85 -7.22 -14.45
C PHE A 97 -7.85 -7.05 -13.31
N TYR A 98 -8.50 -5.89 -13.20
CA TYR A 98 -9.51 -5.71 -12.17
C TYR A 98 -10.76 -6.54 -12.44
N ARG A 99 -11.26 -7.22 -11.41
CA ARG A 99 -12.60 -7.81 -11.47
C ARG A 99 -13.65 -6.69 -11.53
N PRO A 100 -14.79 -6.89 -12.24
CA PRO A 100 -15.86 -5.89 -12.34
C PRO A 100 -16.31 -5.36 -10.98
N THR A 101 -16.45 -6.23 -9.97
CA THR A 101 -16.85 -5.87 -8.61
C THR A 101 -15.86 -4.91 -7.92
N VAL A 102 -14.56 -5.03 -8.22
CA VAL A 102 -13.53 -4.11 -7.70
C VAL A 102 -13.66 -2.75 -8.39
N GLN A 103 -13.88 -2.72 -9.70
CA GLN A 103 -14.12 -1.49 -10.45
C GLN A 103 -15.35 -0.73 -9.92
N GLU A 104 -16.47 -1.42 -9.70
CA GLU A 104 -17.67 -0.86 -9.10
C GLU A 104 -17.40 -0.34 -7.68
N GLY A 105 -16.65 -1.08 -6.88
CA GLY A 105 -16.22 -0.68 -5.53
C GLY A 105 -15.41 0.60 -5.54
N LYS A 106 -14.46 0.74 -6.47
CA LYS A 106 -13.67 1.96 -6.68
C LYS A 106 -14.57 3.15 -6.98
N LEU A 107 -15.45 3.04 -7.98
CA LEU A 107 -16.37 4.11 -8.37
C LEU A 107 -17.30 4.53 -7.23
N ARG A 108 -17.80 3.57 -6.44
CA ARG A 108 -18.62 3.82 -5.25
C ARG A 108 -17.84 4.60 -4.19
N THR A 109 -16.58 4.24 -3.96
CA THR A 109 -15.70 4.92 -3.00
C THR A 109 -15.47 6.37 -3.43
N TYR A 110 -15.14 6.61 -4.68
CA TYR A 110 -14.91 7.95 -5.21
C TYR A 110 -16.15 8.86 -5.02
N ARG A 111 -17.33 8.35 -5.41
CA ARG A 111 -18.58 9.08 -5.26
C ARG A 111 -18.94 9.38 -3.81
N ARG A 112 -18.74 8.42 -2.89
CA ARG A 112 -19.02 8.59 -1.46
C ARG A 112 -18.09 9.58 -0.78
N LEU A 113 -16.86 9.66 -1.20
CA LEU A 113 -15.87 10.58 -0.64
C LEU A 113 -15.88 11.94 -1.34
N GLY A 114 -16.48 12.04 -2.54
CA GLY A 114 -16.56 13.28 -3.31
C GLY A 114 -15.17 13.73 -3.82
N VAL A 115 -14.37 12.81 -4.29
CA VAL A 115 -12.99 13.08 -4.74
C VAL A 115 -12.85 13.04 -6.25
N ASP A 116 -11.93 13.84 -6.77
CA ASP A 116 -11.55 13.82 -8.18
C ASP A 116 -10.54 12.71 -8.44
N VAL A 117 -10.62 12.10 -9.64
CA VAL A 117 -9.83 10.91 -9.97
C VAL A 117 -9.18 11.05 -11.33
N LEU A 118 -7.88 10.84 -11.36
CA LEU A 118 -7.12 10.62 -12.59
C LEU A 118 -6.82 9.12 -12.73
N GLN A 119 -7.40 8.47 -13.75
CA GLN A 119 -7.10 7.07 -14.05
C GLN A 119 -6.12 6.98 -15.22
N PHE A 120 -5.02 6.28 -15.01
CA PHE A 120 -4.04 5.98 -16.04
C PHE A 120 -4.15 4.52 -16.47
N THR A 121 -4.43 4.29 -17.76
CA THR A 121 -4.46 2.96 -18.36
C THR A 121 -3.31 2.86 -19.35
N PRO A 122 -2.27 2.07 -19.07
CA PRO A 122 -1.11 1.94 -19.95
C PRO A 122 -1.47 1.13 -21.19
N SER A 123 -0.66 1.29 -22.26
CA SER A 123 -0.77 0.44 -23.45
C SER A 123 -0.58 -1.03 -23.08
N TRP A 124 -1.52 -1.87 -23.47
CA TRP A 124 -1.45 -3.33 -23.25
C TRP A 124 -0.18 -3.98 -23.80
N HIS A 125 0.32 -3.46 -24.93
CA HIS A 125 1.58 -3.94 -25.50
C HIS A 125 2.74 -3.81 -24.52
N VAL A 126 2.86 -2.67 -23.86
CA VAL A 126 3.92 -2.41 -22.86
C VAL A 126 3.72 -3.28 -21.62
N VAL A 127 2.50 -3.34 -21.10
CA VAL A 127 2.17 -4.18 -19.91
C VAL A 127 2.52 -5.63 -20.18
N LYS A 128 2.09 -6.18 -21.35
CA LYS A 128 2.40 -7.56 -21.73
C LYS A 128 3.90 -7.83 -21.79
N GLN A 129 4.68 -6.94 -22.38
CA GLN A 129 6.14 -7.11 -22.44
C GLN A 129 6.77 -7.10 -21.05
N LEU A 130 6.39 -6.17 -20.18
CA LEU A 130 6.87 -6.11 -18.80
C LEU A 130 6.54 -7.40 -18.03
N MET A 131 5.32 -7.89 -18.14
CA MET A 131 4.90 -9.14 -17.49
C MET A 131 5.70 -10.36 -18.00
N LEU A 132 5.91 -10.46 -19.30
CA LEU A 132 6.70 -11.55 -19.89
C LEU A 132 8.15 -11.51 -19.43
N GLU A 133 8.76 -10.33 -19.39
CA GLU A 133 10.14 -10.19 -18.88
C GLU A 133 10.25 -10.48 -17.38
N SER A 134 9.24 -10.07 -16.59
CA SER A 134 9.17 -10.41 -15.17
C SER A 134 9.07 -11.92 -14.94
N LEU A 135 8.21 -12.61 -15.69
CA LEU A 135 8.09 -14.07 -15.64
C LEU A 135 9.39 -14.77 -15.99
N LYS A 136 10.07 -14.35 -17.08
CA LYS A 136 11.34 -14.95 -17.51
C LYS A 136 12.45 -14.78 -16.48
N ARG A 137 12.53 -13.61 -15.85
CA ARG A 137 13.65 -13.25 -14.96
C ARG A 137 13.44 -13.63 -13.50
N LYS A 138 12.20 -13.58 -13.03
CA LYS A 138 11.85 -13.72 -11.59
C LYS A 138 10.83 -14.81 -11.30
N GLY A 139 10.21 -15.38 -12.34
CA GLY A 139 9.15 -16.38 -12.15
C GLY A 139 7.83 -15.78 -11.63
N ASP A 140 7.72 -14.46 -11.56
CA ASP A 140 6.55 -13.72 -11.08
C ASP A 140 6.22 -12.58 -12.03
N PHE A 141 4.98 -12.53 -12.53
CA PHE A 141 4.54 -11.48 -13.46
C PHE A 141 4.17 -10.15 -12.77
N CYS A 142 4.00 -10.15 -11.45
CA CYS A 142 3.71 -8.95 -10.67
C CYS A 142 4.96 -8.20 -10.17
N TRP A 143 6.16 -8.74 -10.43
CA TRP A 143 7.40 -8.17 -9.90
C TRP A 143 7.65 -6.71 -10.33
N HIS A 144 7.14 -6.29 -11.48
CA HIS A 144 7.28 -4.92 -11.98
C HIS A 144 6.26 -3.94 -11.37
N CYS A 145 5.28 -4.44 -10.62
CA CYS A 145 4.32 -3.61 -9.89
C CYS A 145 4.91 -3.07 -8.59
#